data_e0b5d9071ce2db16bee21c9f2e5f1613
#
_entry.id   e0b5d9071ce2db16bee21c9f2e5f1613
#
_cell.length_a   1.000
_cell.length_b   1.000
_cell.length_c   1.000
_cell.angle_alpha   90.00
_cell.angle_beta   90.00
_cell.angle_gamma   90.00
#
_symmetry.space_group_name_H-M   'P 1'
#
loop_
_entity.id
_entity.type
_entity.pdbx_description
1 polymer ?
#
loop_
_entity_poly.entity_id
_entity_poly.type
_entity_poly.pdbx_seq_one_letter_code
_entity_poly.pdbx_strand_id
1 'polypeptide(L)'
;YAAATASAAAVVTQLGAEALRNRAELFSGDASGLGATDPELIEIFDNFAFGEVAGYGDLDTPTRMMCILASCIAAQGQAEFRTMLAGALNAGVTPVEAKEVLYQAVPYVGMAKVLDFVHIANDVLVTRGVALPLEGQSTTSPGTRFERGLAVQKAIFGAGHIDALREAAPEGQKHIQDYLSMNCFGDYVTRGGLDTKMRELLTFSILLSLGGCEPQLKGHIRGNLNVGNDKRTLLTVITQLLPYVGYPRSLNAIACLNEVVPENE
;
A
#
# COMPACT_ATOMS: atom_id res chain seq x y z
N TYR A 1 -28.49 15.16 -43.49
CA TYR A 1 -27.32 14.48 -42.88
C TYR A 1 -27.84 13.29 -42.06
N ALA A 2 -27.83 12.10 -42.64
CA ALA A 2 -28.11 10.85 -41.93
C ALA A 2 -26.86 10.49 -41.11
N ALA A 3 -27.02 10.51 -39.80
CA ALA A 3 -26.00 9.97 -38.89
C ALA A 3 -25.95 8.45 -39.11
N ALA A 4 -24.88 7.97 -39.68
CA ALA A 4 -24.58 6.53 -39.71
C ALA A 4 -24.34 6.09 -38.28
N THR A 5 -25.29 5.38 -37.69
CA THR A 5 -25.07 4.56 -36.52
C THR A 5 -24.21 3.37 -36.93
N ALA A 6 -22.89 3.56 -36.90
CA ALA A 6 -21.97 2.43 -36.91
C ALA A 6 -22.22 1.65 -35.59
N SER A 7 -22.78 0.45 -35.71
CA SER A 7 -22.78 -0.54 -34.66
C SER A 7 -21.29 -0.79 -34.34
N ALA A 8 -20.81 -0.25 -33.22
CA ALA A 8 -19.53 -0.62 -32.70
C ALA A 8 -19.63 -2.11 -32.34
N ALA A 9 -19.03 -2.96 -33.16
CA ALA A 9 -18.78 -4.34 -32.78
C ALA A 9 -18.02 -4.26 -31.47
N ALA A 10 -18.56 -4.90 -30.42
CA ALA A 10 -17.88 -4.98 -29.13
C ALA A 10 -16.47 -5.55 -29.40
N VAL A 11 -15.43 -4.72 -29.20
CA VAL A 11 -14.06 -5.19 -29.26
C VAL A 11 -13.93 -6.15 -28.08
N VAL A 12 -13.85 -7.44 -28.40
CA VAL A 12 -13.64 -8.48 -27.38
C VAL A 12 -12.21 -8.31 -26.92
N THR A 13 -12.02 -7.81 -25.72
CA THR A 13 -10.69 -7.77 -25.06
C THR A 13 -10.13 -9.19 -24.96
N GLN A 14 -8.97 -9.40 -25.56
CA GLN A 14 -8.28 -10.69 -25.52
C GLN A 14 -7.34 -10.74 -24.32
N LEU A 15 -7.87 -11.18 -23.18
CA LEU A 15 -7.05 -11.44 -22.00
C LEU A 15 -6.41 -12.81 -22.08
N GLY A 16 -5.12 -12.91 -21.74
CA GLY A 16 -4.42 -14.16 -21.57
C GLY A 16 -5.02 -15.02 -20.45
N ALA A 17 -4.84 -16.33 -20.52
CA ALA A 17 -5.45 -17.26 -19.56
C ALA A 17 -5.07 -16.97 -18.09
N GLU A 18 -3.85 -16.51 -17.85
CA GLU A 18 -3.38 -16.16 -16.51
C GLU A 18 -4.03 -14.87 -16.01
N ALA A 19 -4.10 -13.83 -16.83
CA ALA A 19 -4.82 -12.60 -16.50
C ALA A 19 -6.29 -12.87 -16.19
N LEU A 20 -6.95 -13.72 -16.97
CA LEU A 20 -8.34 -14.13 -16.72
C LEU A 20 -8.51 -14.83 -15.37
N ARG A 21 -7.63 -15.77 -15.03
CA ARG A 21 -7.69 -16.48 -13.74
C ARG A 21 -7.50 -15.52 -12.57
N ASN A 22 -6.41 -14.75 -12.58
CA ASN A 22 -6.06 -13.85 -11.49
C ASN A 22 -7.10 -12.74 -11.31
N ARG A 23 -7.64 -12.25 -12.41
CA ARG A 23 -8.71 -11.25 -12.39
C ARG A 23 -10.02 -11.81 -11.84
N ALA A 24 -10.35 -13.05 -12.18
CA ALA A 24 -11.58 -13.73 -11.72
C ALA A 24 -11.59 -13.96 -10.19
N GLU A 25 -10.43 -14.10 -9.56
CA GLU A 25 -10.32 -14.16 -8.09
C GLU A 25 -10.74 -12.86 -7.42
N LEU A 26 -10.54 -11.72 -8.09
CA LEU A 26 -10.75 -10.39 -7.55
C LEU A 26 -12.09 -9.80 -7.94
N PHE A 27 -12.53 -10.00 -9.19
CA PHE A 27 -13.65 -9.28 -9.78
C PHE A 27 -14.60 -10.19 -10.56
N SER A 28 -15.89 -9.89 -10.47
CA SER A 28 -16.92 -10.43 -11.36
C SER A 28 -17.23 -9.41 -12.44
N GLY A 29 -16.72 -9.62 -13.68
CA GLY A 29 -17.02 -8.76 -14.82
C GLY A 29 -16.07 -7.57 -15.01
N ASP A 30 -16.52 -6.50 -15.66
CA ASP A 30 -15.74 -5.27 -15.92
C ASP A 30 -15.71 -4.37 -14.68
N ALA A 31 -14.66 -4.52 -13.88
CA ALA A 31 -14.49 -3.78 -12.64
C ALA A 31 -14.18 -2.30 -12.85
N SER A 32 -13.58 -1.94 -13.99
CA SER A 32 -13.21 -0.55 -14.32
C SER A 32 -14.36 0.25 -14.91
N GLY A 33 -15.33 -0.42 -15.54
CA GLY A 33 -16.36 0.21 -16.35
C GLY A 33 -15.86 0.79 -17.68
N LEU A 34 -14.59 0.57 -18.04
CA LEU A 34 -13.96 1.13 -19.25
C LEU A 34 -13.94 0.16 -20.44
N GLY A 35 -14.37 -1.07 -20.27
CA GLY A 35 -14.33 -2.07 -21.36
C GLY A 35 -15.12 -1.68 -22.62
N ALA A 36 -16.13 -0.83 -22.49
CA ALA A 36 -16.92 -0.34 -23.62
C ALA A 36 -16.34 0.92 -24.28
N THR A 37 -15.61 1.74 -23.55
CA THR A 37 -15.09 3.03 -24.03
C THR A 37 -13.60 2.98 -24.40
N ASP A 38 -12.82 2.21 -23.67
CA ASP A 38 -11.36 2.15 -23.78
C ASP A 38 -10.85 0.69 -23.78
N PRO A 39 -11.35 -0.18 -24.69
CA PRO A 39 -11.08 -1.63 -24.64
C PRO A 39 -9.60 -1.97 -24.81
N GLU A 40 -8.85 -1.26 -25.67
CA GLU A 40 -7.42 -1.50 -25.87
C GLU A 40 -6.60 -1.16 -24.61
N LEU A 41 -6.94 -0.06 -23.93
CA LEU A 41 -6.28 0.33 -22.69
C LEU A 41 -6.48 -0.75 -21.62
N ILE A 42 -7.70 -1.24 -21.46
CA ILE A 42 -8.04 -2.27 -20.48
C ILE A 42 -7.37 -3.60 -20.82
N GLU A 43 -7.33 -3.98 -22.11
CA GLU A 43 -6.62 -5.18 -22.54
C GLU A 43 -5.12 -5.13 -22.18
N ILE A 44 -4.45 -4.01 -22.45
CA ILE A 44 -3.05 -3.79 -22.12
C ILE A 44 -2.84 -3.85 -20.60
N PHE A 45 -3.65 -3.09 -19.86
CA PHE A 45 -3.52 -2.99 -18.40
C PHE A 45 -3.79 -4.32 -17.71
N ASP A 46 -4.89 -4.99 -18.02
CA ASP A 46 -5.30 -6.23 -17.37
C ASP A 46 -4.33 -7.38 -17.68
N ASN A 47 -3.86 -7.50 -18.92
CA ASN A 47 -2.84 -8.50 -19.28
C ASN A 47 -1.52 -8.25 -18.54
N PHE A 48 -1.10 -7.00 -18.42
CA PHE A 48 0.12 -6.66 -17.71
C PHE A 48 -0.04 -6.83 -16.19
N ALA A 49 -1.03 -6.19 -15.57
CA ALA A 49 -1.21 -6.19 -14.12
C ALA A 49 -1.59 -7.56 -13.55
N PHE A 50 -2.53 -8.25 -14.19
CA PHE A 50 -3.07 -9.52 -13.69
C PHE A 50 -2.44 -10.76 -14.34
N GLY A 51 -1.82 -10.61 -15.50
CA GLY A 51 -1.07 -11.67 -16.17
C GLY A 51 0.41 -11.66 -15.79
N GLU A 52 1.17 -10.76 -16.42
CA GLU A 52 2.63 -10.75 -16.33
C GLU A 52 3.14 -10.38 -14.92
N VAL A 53 2.64 -9.28 -14.37
CA VAL A 53 3.07 -8.75 -13.06
C VAL A 53 2.61 -9.64 -11.91
N ALA A 54 1.34 -10.06 -11.91
CA ALA A 54 0.79 -10.88 -10.83
C ALA A 54 1.49 -12.23 -10.67
N GLY A 55 2.04 -12.77 -11.77
CA GLY A 55 2.83 -14.00 -11.76
C GLY A 55 4.25 -13.84 -11.22
N TYR A 56 4.72 -12.63 -10.95
CA TYR A 56 6.08 -12.40 -10.46
C TYR A 56 6.15 -12.48 -8.93
N GLY A 57 7.05 -13.34 -8.42
CA GLY A 57 7.32 -13.50 -6.98
C GLY A 57 6.28 -14.35 -6.25
N ASP A 58 6.38 -14.38 -4.92
CA ASP A 58 5.65 -15.34 -4.07
C ASP A 58 4.70 -14.64 -3.08
N LEU A 59 4.28 -13.39 -3.32
CA LEU A 59 3.31 -12.73 -2.45
C LEU A 59 1.94 -13.38 -2.57
N ASP A 60 1.34 -13.73 -1.44
CA ASP A 60 -0.06 -14.12 -1.41
C ASP A 60 -0.97 -12.98 -1.86
N THR A 61 -2.15 -13.33 -2.39
CA THR A 61 -3.07 -12.34 -2.95
C THR A 61 -3.53 -11.29 -1.93
N PRO A 62 -3.90 -11.62 -0.68
CA PRO A 62 -4.26 -10.60 0.31
C PRO A 62 -3.14 -9.61 0.60
N THR A 63 -1.89 -10.07 0.77
CA THR A 63 -0.72 -9.20 0.98
C THR A 63 -0.49 -8.27 -0.20
N ARG A 64 -0.50 -8.81 -1.43
CA ARG A 64 -0.40 -8.04 -2.66
C ARG A 64 -1.47 -6.95 -2.74
N MET A 65 -2.72 -7.30 -2.45
CA MET A 65 -3.83 -6.35 -2.52
C MET A 65 -3.71 -5.24 -1.47
N MET A 66 -3.27 -5.53 -0.26
CA MET A 66 -3.01 -4.51 0.76
C MET A 66 -1.90 -3.54 0.34
N CYS A 67 -0.82 -4.04 -0.28
CA CYS A 67 0.23 -3.18 -0.84
C CYS A 67 -0.30 -2.28 -1.98
N ILE A 68 -1.16 -2.80 -2.85
CA ILE A 68 -1.82 -2.02 -3.92
C ILE A 68 -2.73 -0.94 -3.31
N LEU A 69 -3.52 -1.26 -2.28
CA LEU A 69 -4.36 -0.27 -1.60
C LEU A 69 -3.52 0.86 -1.00
N ALA A 70 -2.43 0.52 -0.30
CA ALA A 70 -1.49 1.49 0.26
C ALA A 70 -0.89 2.40 -0.82
N SER A 71 -0.52 1.81 -1.96
CA SER A 71 -0.01 2.51 -3.14
C SER A 71 -1.04 3.47 -3.73
N CYS A 72 -2.28 3.04 -3.91
CA CYS A 72 -3.37 3.89 -4.42
C CYS A 72 -3.60 5.12 -3.52
N ILE A 73 -3.53 4.95 -2.20
CA ILE A 73 -3.66 6.07 -1.26
C ILE A 73 -2.52 7.07 -1.48
N ALA A 74 -1.28 6.61 -1.50
CA ALA A 74 -0.12 7.47 -1.68
C ALA A 74 -0.10 8.18 -3.05
N ALA A 75 -0.54 7.51 -4.11
CA ALA A 75 -0.67 8.05 -5.47
C ALA A 75 -1.95 8.86 -5.68
N GLN A 76 -2.86 8.94 -4.69
CA GLN A 76 -4.13 9.65 -4.76
C GLN A 76 -5.10 9.09 -5.83
N GLY A 77 -5.01 7.79 -6.10
CA GLY A 77 -5.84 7.08 -7.07
C GLY A 77 -7.17 6.61 -6.47
N GLN A 78 -8.12 7.50 -6.25
CA GLN A 78 -9.39 7.21 -5.56
C GLN A 78 -10.25 6.17 -6.29
N ALA A 79 -10.40 6.30 -7.60
CA ALA A 79 -11.21 5.37 -8.41
C ALA A 79 -10.61 3.96 -8.38
N GLU A 80 -9.30 3.86 -8.58
CA GLU A 80 -8.57 2.59 -8.52
C GLU A 80 -8.60 1.97 -7.12
N PHE A 81 -8.46 2.79 -6.08
CA PHE A 81 -8.61 2.32 -4.70
C PHE A 81 -9.97 1.68 -4.45
N ARG A 82 -11.06 2.29 -4.91
CA ARG A 82 -12.42 1.73 -4.76
C ARG A 82 -12.52 0.36 -5.41
N THR A 83 -12.03 0.23 -6.63
CA THR A 83 -12.02 -1.02 -7.38
C THR A 83 -11.15 -2.08 -6.68
N MET A 84 -9.93 -1.71 -6.32
CA MET A 84 -8.99 -2.63 -5.66
C MET A 84 -9.43 -3.03 -4.25
N LEU A 85 -10.10 -2.15 -3.51
CA LEU A 85 -10.67 -2.51 -2.21
C LEU A 85 -11.73 -3.60 -2.34
N ALA A 86 -12.62 -3.49 -3.34
CA ALA A 86 -13.59 -4.54 -3.61
C ALA A 86 -12.91 -5.87 -3.93
N GLY A 87 -11.86 -5.85 -4.77
CA GLY A 87 -11.05 -7.02 -5.08
C GLY A 87 -10.31 -7.58 -3.85
N ALA A 88 -9.74 -6.72 -3.03
CA ALA A 88 -9.05 -7.11 -1.79
C ALA A 88 -9.98 -7.86 -0.82
N LEU A 89 -11.19 -7.35 -0.62
CA LEU A 89 -12.20 -8.00 0.22
C LEU A 89 -12.63 -9.35 -0.37
N ASN A 90 -12.75 -9.46 -1.69
CA ASN A 90 -13.02 -10.74 -2.35
C ASN A 90 -11.86 -11.74 -2.18
N ALA A 91 -10.64 -11.27 -2.14
CA ALA A 91 -9.43 -12.07 -1.93
C ALA A 91 -9.16 -12.44 -0.45
N GLY A 92 -10.03 -12.03 0.47
CA GLY A 92 -9.94 -12.40 1.89
C GLY A 92 -9.29 -11.36 2.79
N VAL A 93 -8.95 -10.16 2.30
CA VAL A 93 -8.59 -9.04 3.17
C VAL A 93 -9.80 -8.69 4.03
N THR A 94 -9.62 -8.68 5.35
CA THR A 94 -10.70 -8.38 6.28
C THR A 94 -11.00 -6.87 6.33
N PRO A 95 -12.22 -6.47 6.75
CA PRO A 95 -12.54 -5.06 6.97
C PRO A 95 -11.56 -4.35 7.93
N VAL A 96 -11.12 -5.04 8.99
CA VAL A 96 -10.13 -4.52 9.95
C VAL A 96 -8.80 -4.26 9.25
N GLU A 97 -8.27 -5.23 8.50
CA GLU A 97 -7.02 -5.07 7.75
C GLU A 97 -7.10 -3.92 6.74
N ALA A 98 -8.21 -3.82 5.99
CA ALA A 98 -8.42 -2.72 5.05
C ALA A 98 -8.40 -1.35 5.73
N LYS A 99 -9.01 -1.23 6.93
CA LYS A 99 -8.97 0.00 7.73
C LYS A 99 -7.56 0.28 8.25
N GLU A 100 -6.84 -0.74 8.70
CA GLU A 100 -5.48 -0.58 9.19
C GLU A 100 -4.48 -0.17 8.07
N VAL A 101 -4.72 -0.55 6.80
CA VAL A 101 -3.98 0.00 5.66
C VAL A 101 -4.15 1.52 5.55
N LEU A 102 -5.39 2.02 5.68
CA LEU A 102 -5.70 3.46 5.66
C LEU A 102 -5.03 4.18 6.84
N TYR A 103 -5.13 3.62 8.03
CA TYR A 103 -4.57 4.22 9.24
C TYR A 103 -3.04 4.24 9.19
N GLN A 104 -2.42 3.18 8.66
CA GLN A 104 -0.97 3.13 8.46
C GLN A 104 -0.49 4.23 7.50
N ALA A 105 -1.30 4.66 6.54
CA ALA A 105 -0.92 5.71 5.60
C ALA A 105 -0.92 7.11 6.23
N VAL A 106 -1.72 7.35 7.29
CA VAL A 106 -1.91 8.71 7.86
C VAL A 106 -0.60 9.39 8.25
N PRO A 107 0.32 8.75 9.02
CA PRO A 107 1.55 9.43 9.43
C PRO A 107 2.55 9.67 8.29
N TYR A 108 2.38 9.03 7.13
CA TYR A 108 3.31 9.15 5.99
C TYR A 108 2.84 10.11 4.91
N VAL A 109 1.55 10.18 4.64
CA VAL A 109 0.99 11.05 3.61
C VAL A 109 0.14 12.19 4.16
N GLY A 110 -0.18 12.15 5.45
CA GLY A 110 -1.01 13.13 6.13
C GLY A 110 -2.51 12.88 5.99
N MET A 111 -3.29 13.28 6.99
CA MET A 111 -4.74 13.07 7.02
C MET A 111 -5.46 13.71 5.84
N ALA A 112 -4.97 14.87 5.35
CA ALA A 112 -5.56 15.55 4.20
C ALA A 112 -5.62 14.69 2.93
N LYS A 113 -4.64 13.80 2.74
CA LYS A 113 -4.61 12.87 1.60
C LYS A 113 -5.34 11.55 1.87
N VAL A 114 -5.59 11.20 3.12
CA VAL A 114 -6.23 9.92 3.48
C VAL A 114 -7.74 10.04 3.64
N LEU A 115 -8.24 11.21 3.97
CA LEU A 115 -9.64 11.42 4.36
C LEU A 115 -10.65 10.88 3.34
N ASP A 116 -10.47 11.21 2.06
CA ASP A 116 -11.38 10.76 0.99
C ASP A 116 -11.38 9.23 0.86
N PHE A 117 -10.23 8.60 1.04
CA PHE A 117 -10.11 7.12 1.01
C PHE A 117 -10.81 6.46 2.19
N VAL A 118 -10.86 7.10 3.36
CA VAL A 118 -11.65 6.61 4.51
C VAL A 118 -13.14 6.63 4.15
N HIS A 119 -13.64 7.68 3.52
CA HIS A 119 -15.03 7.76 3.06
C HIS A 119 -15.33 6.68 2.03
N ILE A 120 -14.46 6.50 1.03
CA ILE A 120 -14.61 5.44 0.02
C ILE A 120 -14.66 4.06 0.66
N ALA A 121 -13.76 3.79 1.61
CA ALA A 121 -13.73 2.51 2.30
C ALA A 121 -15.00 2.27 3.12
N ASN A 122 -15.50 3.30 3.81
CA ASN A 122 -16.76 3.22 4.54
C ASN A 122 -17.93 2.88 3.62
N ASP A 123 -18.05 3.54 2.47
CA ASP A 123 -19.09 3.27 1.48
C ASP A 123 -19.04 1.81 0.99
N VAL A 124 -17.83 1.34 0.63
CA VAL A 124 -17.65 -0.04 0.14
C VAL A 124 -18.00 -1.06 1.22
N LEU A 125 -17.56 -0.84 2.46
CA LEU A 125 -17.84 -1.75 3.57
C LEU A 125 -19.32 -1.80 3.91
N VAL A 126 -19.98 -0.65 4.02
CA VAL A 126 -21.43 -0.57 4.29
C VAL A 126 -22.24 -1.22 3.18
N THR A 127 -21.88 -1.01 1.91
CA THR A 127 -22.54 -1.66 0.76
C THR A 127 -22.44 -3.19 0.84
N ARG A 128 -21.37 -3.70 1.46
CA ARG A 128 -21.18 -5.14 1.70
C ARG A 128 -21.82 -5.66 2.99
N GLY A 129 -22.59 -4.82 3.68
CA GLY A 129 -23.29 -5.19 4.91
C GLY A 129 -22.41 -5.19 6.16
N VAL A 130 -21.22 -4.59 6.11
CA VAL A 130 -20.33 -4.47 7.25
C VAL A 130 -20.83 -3.35 8.17
N ALA A 131 -21.09 -3.66 9.43
CA ALA A 131 -21.47 -2.66 10.43
C ALA A 131 -20.26 -1.81 10.85
N LEU A 132 -20.46 -0.49 10.92
CA LEU A 132 -19.46 0.46 11.39
C LEU A 132 -19.96 1.15 12.68
N PRO A 133 -19.08 1.52 13.61
CA PRO A 133 -17.62 1.34 13.56
C PRO A 133 -17.20 -0.11 13.77
N LEU A 134 -15.99 -0.46 13.24
CA LEU A 134 -15.35 -1.74 13.55
C LEU A 134 -14.81 -1.72 14.98
N GLU A 135 -14.47 -2.91 15.49
CA GLU A 135 -13.77 -3.05 16.76
C GLU A 135 -12.46 -2.27 16.77
N GLY A 136 -12.22 -1.50 17.83
CA GLY A 136 -11.01 -0.68 17.97
C GLY A 136 -9.74 -1.52 18.10
N GLN A 137 -8.68 -1.12 17.41
CA GLN A 137 -7.39 -1.82 17.40
C GLN A 137 -6.30 -1.09 18.20
N SER A 138 -6.62 0.00 18.89
CA SER A 138 -5.65 0.72 19.73
C SER A 138 -5.14 -0.15 20.87
N THR A 139 -3.84 -0.15 21.07
CA THR A 139 -3.17 -0.87 22.16
C THR A 139 -2.52 0.09 23.18
N THR A 140 -2.61 1.39 22.95
CA THR A 140 -1.99 2.42 23.77
C THR A 140 -3.04 3.38 24.34
N SER A 141 -2.65 4.12 25.37
CA SER A 141 -3.38 5.24 25.94
C SER A 141 -2.56 6.53 25.87
N PRO A 142 -3.12 7.70 26.14
CA PRO A 142 -2.34 8.94 26.20
C PRO A 142 -1.11 8.87 27.11
N GLY A 143 -1.18 8.08 28.20
CA GLY A 143 -0.06 7.91 29.13
C GLY A 143 0.99 6.88 28.71
N THR A 144 0.70 6.00 27.74
CA THR A 144 1.60 4.89 27.35
C THR A 144 2.11 4.98 25.92
N ARG A 145 1.51 5.82 25.07
CA ARG A 145 1.78 5.89 23.63
C ARG A 145 3.23 6.24 23.30
N PHE A 146 3.85 7.14 24.08
CA PHE A 146 5.25 7.53 23.85
C PHE A 146 6.22 6.38 24.12
N GLU A 147 6.13 5.79 25.30
CA GLU A 147 7.04 4.71 25.71
C GLU A 147 6.90 3.48 24.80
N ARG A 148 5.66 3.07 24.52
CA ARG A 148 5.40 1.91 23.67
C ARG A 148 5.75 2.18 22.21
N GLY A 149 5.51 3.39 21.71
CA GLY A 149 5.90 3.80 20.37
C GLY A 149 7.41 3.83 20.20
N LEU A 150 8.14 4.42 21.14
CA LEU A 150 9.60 4.44 21.13
C LEU A 150 10.18 3.01 21.19
N ALA A 151 9.59 2.11 21.99
CA ALA A 151 10.02 0.72 22.06
C ALA A 151 9.86 0.00 20.71
N VAL A 152 8.72 0.16 20.02
CA VAL A 152 8.48 -0.42 18.70
C VAL A 152 9.41 0.19 17.66
N GLN A 153 9.60 1.51 17.67
CA GLN A 153 10.53 2.20 16.78
C GLN A 153 11.96 1.64 16.92
N LYS A 154 12.43 1.47 18.16
CA LYS A 154 13.74 0.86 18.44
C LYS A 154 13.83 -0.60 18.01
N ALA A 155 12.76 -1.36 18.17
CA ALA A 155 12.70 -2.76 17.74
C ALA A 155 12.82 -2.90 16.21
N ILE A 156 12.24 -1.97 15.44
CA ILE A 156 12.30 -1.98 13.97
C ILE A 156 13.65 -1.49 13.46
N PHE A 157 14.15 -0.36 13.97
CA PHE A 157 15.31 0.35 13.40
C PHE A 157 16.60 0.21 14.19
N GLY A 158 16.57 -0.44 15.35
CA GLY A 158 17.70 -0.57 16.25
C GLY A 158 17.77 0.54 17.30
N ALA A 159 17.95 0.15 18.57
CA ALA A 159 17.93 1.10 19.69
C ALA A 159 19.03 2.16 19.57
N GLY A 160 20.26 1.76 19.26
CA GLY A 160 21.40 2.69 19.15
C GLY A 160 21.22 3.71 18.02
N HIS A 161 20.62 3.28 16.87
CA HIS A 161 20.31 4.18 15.76
C HIS A 161 19.26 5.24 16.15
N ILE A 162 18.18 4.80 16.79
CA ILE A 162 17.10 5.71 17.21
C ILE A 162 17.58 6.67 18.30
N ASP A 163 18.35 6.19 19.27
CA ASP A 163 18.91 7.04 20.33
C ASP A 163 19.84 8.11 19.74
N ALA A 164 20.72 7.74 18.81
CA ALA A 164 21.61 8.67 18.13
C ALA A 164 20.85 9.75 17.32
N LEU A 165 19.79 9.37 16.61
CA LEU A 165 18.95 10.33 15.88
C LEU A 165 18.25 11.33 16.82
N ARG A 166 17.75 10.84 17.96
CA ARG A 166 17.09 11.68 18.96
C ARG A 166 18.08 12.65 19.64
N GLU A 167 19.27 12.16 19.96
CA GLU A 167 20.34 12.97 20.58
C GLU A 167 20.86 14.04 19.61
N ALA A 168 21.03 13.71 18.34
CA ALA A 168 21.52 14.62 17.31
C ALA A 168 20.50 15.71 16.92
N ALA A 169 19.22 15.55 17.26
CA ALA A 169 18.18 16.51 16.92
C ALA A 169 18.44 17.86 17.64
N PRO A 170 18.42 19.00 16.90
CA PRO A 170 18.52 20.31 17.52
C PRO A 170 17.43 20.53 18.57
N GLU A 171 17.74 21.27 19.65
CA GLU A 171 16.83 21.47 20.79
C GLU A 171 15.44 21.94 20.34
N GLY A 172 15.36 22.91 19.41
CA GLY A 172 14.09 23.42 18.88
C GLY A 172 13.31 22.44 18.00
N GLN A 173 13.86 21.25 17.70
CA GLN A 173 13.24 20.22 16.84
C GLN A 173 12.97 18.91 17.58
N LYS A 174 13.35 18.77 18.84
CA LYS A 174 13.18 17.54 19.62
C LYS A 174 11.71 17.10 19.73
N HIS A 175 10.78 18.05 19.79
CA HIS A 175 9.35 17.76 19.80
C HIS A 175 8.88 16.96 18.58
N ILE A 176 9.51 17.15 17.41
CA ILE A 176 9.20 16.37 16.21
C ILE A 176 9.62 14.90 16.40
N GLN A 177 10.78 14.65 17.03
CA GLN A 177 11.20 13.30 17.38
C GLN A 177 10.25 12.65 18.39
N ASP A 178 9.74 13.43 19.35
CA ASP A 178 8.76 12.95 20.31
C ASP A 178 7.42 12.62 19.65
N TYR A 179 6.93 13.46 18.74
CA TYR A 179 5.73 13.18 17.96
C TYR A 179 5.90 11.97 17.06
N LEU A 180 7.05 11.78 16.44
CA LEU A 180 7.35 10.61 15.63
C LEU A 180 7.21 9.33 16.47
N SER A 181 7.83 9.27 17.66
CA SER A 181 7.73 8.11 18.54
C SER A 181 6.32 7.92 19.10
N MET A 182 5.67 8.99 19.53
CA MET A 182 4.38 8.98 20.21
C MET A 182 3.22 8.76 19.25
N ASN A 183 3.16 9.51 18.15
CA ASN A 183 2.06 9.50 17.20
C ASN A 183 2.27 8.46 16.09
N CYS A 184 3.34 8.55 15.30
CA CYS A 184 3.55 7.59 14.21
C CYS A 184 3.66 6.15 14.74
N PHE A 185 4.55 5.91 15.69
CA PHE A 185 4.73 4.57 16.23
C PHE A 185 3.73 4.23 17.32
N GLY A 186 3.50 5.12 18.27
CA GLY A 186 2.65 4.86 19.44
C GLY A 186 1.15 4.79 19.13
N ASP A 187 0.64 5.65 18.25
CA ASP A 187 -0.78 5.62 17.89
C ASP A 187 -1.11 4.71 16.72
N TYR A 188 -0.19 4.56 15.75
CA TYR A 188 -0.46 3.82 14.51
C TYR A 188 0.25 2.47 14.44
N VAL A 189 1.57 2.40 14.62
CA VAL A 189 2.32 1.15 14.40
C VAL A 189 2.05 0.11 15.49
N THR A 190 1.74 0.52 16.72
CA THR A 190 1.42 -0.39 17.83
C THR A 190 0.03 -1.02 17.75
N ARG A 191 -0.82 -0.58 16.82
CA ARG A 191 -2.21 -1.06 16.70
C ARG A 191 -2.27 -2.55 16.36
N GLY A 192 -3.35 -3.22 16.79
CA GLY A 192 -3.70 -4.56 16.33
C GLY A 192 -4.15 -4.59 14.86
N GLY A 193 -4.68 -5.73 14.41
CA GLY A 193 -5.19 -5.93 13.05
C GLY A 193 -4.13 -6.28 12.01
N LEU A 194 -2.93 -5.70 12.11
CA LEU A 194 -1.75 -6.03 11.29
C LEU A 194 -0.52 -6.16 12.17
N ASP A 195 0.34 -7.10 11.86
CA ASP A 195 1.63 -7.23 12.53
C ASP A 195 2.67 -6.20 12.03
N THR A 196 3.77 -6.07 12.74
CA THR A 196 4.83 -5.11 12.42
C THR A 196 5.47 -5.40 11.06
N LYS A 197 5.59 -6.67 10.68
CA LYS A 197 6.14 -7.08 9.39
C LYS A 197 5.30 -6.56 8.23
N MET A 198 3.96 -6.71 8.32
CA MET A 198 3.03 -6.17 7.33
C MET A 198 3.03 -4.64 7.34
N ARG A 199 3.05 -4.00 8.51
CA ARG A 199 3.07 -2.53 8.60
C ARG A 199 4.30 -1.92 7.92
N GLU A 200 5.48 -2.52 8.06
CA GLU A 200 6.68 -2.09 7.36
C GLU A 200 6.58 -2.30 5.85
N LEU A 201 5.95 -3.40 5.40
CA LEU A 201 5.73 -3.65 3.97
C LEU A 201 4.76 -2.63 3.35
N LEU A 202 3.70 -2.26 4.08
CA LEU A 202 2.77 -1.20 3.66
C LEU A 202 3.45 0.16 3.65
N THR A 203 4.26 0.47 4.65
CA THR A 203 5.03 1.73 4.68
C THR A 203 5.99 1.84 3.52
N PHE A 204 6.69 0.76 3.18
CA PHE A 204 7.52 0.68 1.98
C PHE A 204 6.70 0.96 0.71
N SER A 205 5.52 0.34 0.57
CA SER A 205 4.60 0.54 -0.55
C SER A 205 4.12 2.00 -0.65
N ILE A 206 3.82 2.63 0.48
CA ILE A 206 3.41 4.04 0.56
C ILE A 206 4.55 4.95 0.11
N LEU A 207 5.75 4.78 0.66
CA LEU A 207 6.88 5.66 0.40
C LEU A 207 7.36 5.60 -1.05
N LEU A 208 7.46 4.39 -1.63
CA LEU A 208 7.86 4.26 -3.03
C LEU A 208 6.83 4.91 -3.97
N SER A 209 5.54 4.83 -3.61
CA SER A 209 4.44 5.40 -4.40
C SER A 209 4.31 6.91 -4.22
N LEU A 210 4.60 7.42 -3.03
CA LEU A 210 4.64 8.86 -2.73
C LEU A 210 5.74 9.56 -3.53
N GLY A 211 6.95 9.02 -3.51
CA GLY A 211 8.15 9.55 -4.15
C GLY A 211 8.66 10.86 -3.52
N GLY A 212 9.87 11.24 -3.88
CA GLY A 212 10.51 12.44 -3.31
C GLY A 212 10.89 12.28 -1.82
N CYS A 213 10.95 11.05 -1.33
CA CYS A 213 11.29 10.69 0.05
C CYS A 213 12.27 9.51 0.11
N GLU A 214 13.23 9.48 -0.80
CA GLU A 214 14.22 8.40 -0.93
C GLU A 214 15.01 8.15 0.37
N PRO A 215 15.40 9.15 1.18
CA PRO A 215 16.04 8.89 2.47
C PRO A 215 15.16 8.07 3.43
N GLN A 216 13.86 8.38 3.51
CA GLN A 216 12.90 7.64 4.32
C GLN A 216 12.65 6.24 3.74
N LEU A 217 12.54 6.13 2.42
CA LEU A 217 12.41 4.85 1.73
C LEU A 217 13.57 3.91 2.07
N LYS A 218 14.83 4.40 2.00
CA LYS A 218 16.02 3.63 2.40
C LYS A 218 16.00 3.23 3.87
N GLY A 219 15.54 4.11 4.76
CA GLY A 219 15.33 3.81 6.17
C GLY A 219 14.36 2.64 6.37
N HIS A 220 13.22 2.67 5.68
CA HIS A 220 12.21 1.62 5.75
C HIS A 220 12.57 0.34 4.99
N ILE A 221 13.47 0.38 3.99
CA ILE A 221 14.09 -0.84 3.45
C ILE A 221 14.85 -1.56 4.55
N ARG A 222 15.70 -0.86 5.33
CA ARG A 222 16.40 -1.45 6.48
C ARG A 222 15.43 -1.97 7.54
N GLY A 223 14.38 -1.20 7.86
CA GLY A 223 13.31 -1.62 8.77
C GLY A 223 12.63 -2.91 8.31
N ASN A 224 12.32 -3.04 7.02
CA ASN A 224 11.75 -4.25 6.43
C ASN A 224 12.67 -5.46 6.59
N LEU A 225 13.97 -5.31 6.31
CA LEU A 225 14.94 -6.38 6.52
C LEU A 225 14.98 -6.83 7.99
N ASN A 226 14.96 -5.88 8.92
CA ASN A 226 15.00 -6.16 10.35
C ASN A 226 13.74 -6.90 10.85
N VAL A 227 12.59 -6.68 10.25
CA VAL A 227 11.34 -7.38 10.61
C VAL A 227 11.09 -8.65 9.77
N GLY A 228 12.05 -9.04 8.90
CA GLY A 228 12.02 -10.30 8.16
C GLY A 228 11.40 -10.23 6.75
N ASN A 229 11.28 -9.04 6.16
CA ASN A 229 11.00 -8.88 4.73
C ASN A 229 12.33 -8.76 3.99
N ASP A 230 12.68 -9.76 3.19
CA ASP A 230 13.95 -9.80 2.47
C ASP A 230 13.95 -8.96 1.17
N LYS A 231 15.11 -8.84 0.54
CA LYS A 231 15.29 -8.10 -0.73
C LYS A 231 14.35 -8.62 -1.82
N ARG A 232 14.16 -9.94 -1.90
CA ARG A 232 13.28 -10.58 -2.89
C ARG A 232 11.82 -10.15 -2.68
N THR A 233 11.36 -10.15 -1.44
CA THR A 233 10.01 -9.68 -1.08
C THR A 233 9.82 -8.22 -1.48
N LEU A 234 10.79 -7.34 -1.17
CA LEU A 234 10.71 -5.92 -1.53
C LEU A 234 10.72 -5.69 -3.04
N LEU A 235 11.55 -6.42 -3.79
CA LEU A 235 11.54 -6.37 -5.25
C LEU A 235 10.21 -6.87 -5.82
N THR A 236 9.64 -7.91 -5.23
CA THR A 236 8.31 -8.39 -5.62
C THR A 236 7.25 -7.31 -5.40
N VAL A 237 7.26 -6.62 -4.26
CA VAL A 237 6.33 -5.50 -4.00
C VAL A 237 6.51 -4.40 -5.05
N ILE A 238 7.73 -3.96 -5.34
CA ILE A 238 7.99 -2.95 -6.38
C ILE A 238 7.37 -3.37 -7.72
N THR A 239 7.56 -4.64 -8.10
CA THR A 239 7.03 -5.20 -9.35
C THR A 239 5.50 -5.19 -9.35
N GLN A 240 4.87 -5.62 -8.25
CA GLN A 240 3.42 -5.64 -8.12
C GLN A 240 2.79 -4.24 -8.17
N LEU A 241 3.50 -3.21 -7.73
CA LEU A 241 3.01 -1.83 -7.74
C LEU A 241 3.28 -1.09 -9.06
N LEU A 242 4.16 -1.62 -9.92
CA LEU A 242 4.53 -0.99 -11.18
C LEU A 242 3.35 -0.56 -12.05
N PRO A 243 2.29 -1.38 -12.26
CA PRO A 243 1.14 -0.97 -13.06
C PRO A 243 0.36 0.23 -12.50
N TYR A 244 0.47 0.48 -11.18
CA TYR A 244 -0.31 1.49 -10.46
C TYR A 244 0.44 2.81 -10.27
N VAL A 245 1.78 2.77 -10.20
CA VAL A 245 2.61 3.96 -9.91
C VAL A 245 3.55 4.35 -11.05
N GLY A 246 3.73 3.49 -12.03
CA GLY A 246 4.55 3.74 -13.21
C GLY A 246 6.04 3.52 -12.99
N TYR A 247 6.78 3.56 -14.09
CA TYR A 247 8.20 3.23 -14.14
C TYR A 247 9.09 4.18 -13.33
N PRO A 248 8.95 5.51 -13.36
CA PRO A 248 9.88 6.39 -12.66
C PRO A 248 9.96 6.10 -11.16
N ARG A 249 8.83 5.94 -10.49
CA ARG A 249 8.79 5.62 -9.06
C ARG A 249 9.32 4.23 -8.76
N SER A 250 9.00 3.24 -9.58
CA SER A 250 9.48 1.87 -9.44
C SER A 250 10.99 1.79 -9.65
N LEU A 251 11.55 2.48 -10.64
CA LEU A 251 12.99 2.53 -10.89
C LEU A 251 13.75 3.24 -9.77
N ASN A 252 13.19 4.32 -9.20
CA ASN A 252 13.77 4.98 -8.04
C ASN A 252 13.78 4.05 -6.82
N ALA A 253 12.70 3.30 -6.59
CA ALA A 253 12.64 2.32 -5.51
C ALA A 253 13.66 1.19 -5.68
N ILE A 254 13.85 0.67 -6.91
CA ILE A 254 14.89 -0.32 -7.22
C ILE A 254 16.28 0.24 -6.94
N ALA A 255 16.56 1.49 -7.31
CA ALA A 255 17.83 2.14 -7.04
C ALA A 255 18.08 2.23 -5.51
N CYS A 256 17.08 2.65 -4.73
CA CYS A 256 17.16 2.69 -3.27
C CYS A 256 17.39 1.28 -2.67
N LEU A 257 16.68 0.27 -3.19
CA LEU A 257 16.82 -1.12 -2.73
C LEU A 257 18.25 -1.64 -2.98
N ASN A 258 18.79 -1.43 -4.17
CA ASN A 258 20.13 -1.87 -4.53
C ASN A 258 21.23 -1.11 -3.77
N GLU A 259 21.01 0.16 -3.43
CA GLU A 259 21.96 0.93 -2.60
C GLU A 259 21.99 0.41 -1.15
N VAL A 260 20.84 0.04 -0.59
CA VAL A 260 20.75 -0.47 0.79
C VAL A 260 21.19 -1.93 0.88
N VAL A 261 20.87 -2.74 -0.13
CA VAL A 261 21.16 -4.18 -0.20
C VAL A 261 21.81 -4.49 -1.55
N PRO A 262 23.13 -4.31 -1.69
CA PRO A 262 23.85 -4.68 -2.92
C PRO A 262 23.67 -6.16 -3.31
N GLU A 263 23.84 -6.48 -4.60
CA GLU A 263 23.61 -7.85 -5.12
C GLU A 263 24.60 -8.90 -4.63
N ASN A 264 25.74 -8.47 -4.06
CA ASN A 264 26.82 -9.34 -3.66
C ASN A 264 26.88 -9.62 -2.13
N GLU A 265 25.80 -9.38 -1.39
CA GLU A 265 25.67 -9.71 0.02
C GLU A 265 24.56 -10.73 0.28
#